data_760f95d02b1f9f23c2cabca31bf32a46
#
_entry.id   760f95d02b1f9f23c2cabca31bf32a46
#
_cell.length_a   1.000
_cell.length_b   1.000
_cell.length_c   1.000
_cell.angle_alpha   90.00
_cell.angle_beta   90.00
_cell.angle_gamma   90.00
#
_symmetry.space_group_name_H-M   'P 1'
#
loop_
_entity.id
_entity.type
_entity.pdbx_description
1 polymer ?
#
loop_
_entity_poly.entity_id
_entity_poly.type
_entity_poly.pdbx_seq_one_letter_code
_entity_poly.pdbx_strand_id
1 'polypeptide(L)'
;VIRVHFHTPNALNARFIRADLAGLMVRAGFRTFYLGFESRSPQWQRGTGGKVHCDDLVEAVRHLVAAGADPGEITAYQIVGHPNSDLQELEASMHFVHRLGIRVMLADFSPIPGTPDGEACREWVNLEEPLMHNKTAFPILRLGFDEVNRLKDLQRQLNRIL
;
A
#
# COMPACT_ATOMS: atom_id res chain seq x y z
N VAL A 1 -8.81 34.71 6.13
CA VAL A 1 -8.67 33.64 5.12
C VAL A 1 -8.58 32.32 5.87
N ILE A 2 -9.53 31.41 5.62
CA ILE A 2 -9.51 30.05 6.20
C ILE A 2 -8.49 29.23 5.40
N ARG A 3 -7.49 28.67 6.07
CA ARG A 3 -6.58 27.68 5.48
C ARG A 3 -7.15 26.28 5.71
N VAL A 4 -7.36 25.53 4.65
CA VAL A 4 -7.83 24.14 4.68
C VAL A 4 -6.69 23.23 4.26
N HIS A 5 -6.57 22.08 4.94
CA HIS A 5 -5.66 21.00 4.56
C HIS A 5 -6.47 19.81 4.07
N PHE A 6 -6.01 19.18 3.00
CA PHE A 6 -6.60 17.99 2.43
C PHE A 6 -5.71 16.78 2.69
N HIS A 7 -6.35 15.65 2.95
CA HIS A 7 -5.70 14.38 3.20
C HIS A 7 -6.34 13.30 2.33
N THR A 8 -5.55 12.37 1.81
CA THR A 8 -6.06 11.24 1.01
C THR A 8 -6.02 9.96 1.83
N PRO A 9 -7.05 9.66 2.66
CA PRO A 9 -7.04 8.48 3.53
C PRO A 9 -7.11 7.17 2.74
N ASN A 10 -7.63 7.22 1.52
CA ASN A 10 -7.65 6.11 0.58
C ASN A 10 -6.52 6.27 -0.44
N ALA A 11 -5.97 5.13 -0.89
CA ALA A 11 -4.85 5.14 -1.82
C ALA A 11 -5.23 5.76 -3.16
N LEU A 12 -4.42 6.71 -3.60
CA LEU A 12 -4.44 7.24 -4.96
C LEU A 12 -3.71 6.27 -5.89
N ASN A 13 -4.16 6.17 -7.13
CA ASN A 13 -3.43 5.41 -8.13
C ASN A 13 -2.20 6.21 -8.60
N ALA A 14 -1.00 5.74 -8.23
CA ALA A 14 0.26 6.43 -8.51
C ALA A 14 0.47 6.70 -10.00
N ARG A 15 0.00 5.81 -10.88
CA ARG A 15 0.11 5.93 -12.36
C ARG A 15 -0.44 7.26 -12.90
N PHE A 16 -1.41 7.86 -12.22
CA PHE A 16 -2.06 9.09 -12.67
C PHE A 16 -1.53 10.36 -12.00
N ILE A 17 -0.56 10.25 -11.08
CA ILE A 17 0.06 11.40 -10.42
C ILE A 17 1.14 12.00 -11.34
N ARG A 18 0.70 12.78 -12.31
CA ARG A 18 1.59 13.54 -13.22
C ARG A 18 1.96 14.89 -12.62
N ALA A 19 2.97 15.54 -13.19
CA ALA A 19 3.53 16.79 -12.67
C ALA A 19 2.48 17.91 -12.53
N ASP A 20 1.56 18.03 -13.48
CA ASP A 20 0.46 19.00 -13.46
C ASP A 20 -0.49 18.76 -12.29
N LEU A 21 -0.92 17.49 -12.10
CA LEU A 21 -1.79 17.11 -11.01
C LEU A 21 -1.10 17.27 -9.65
N ALA A 22 0.15 16.79 -9.51
CA ALA A 22 0.94 16.95 -8.29
C ALA A 22 1.03 18.43 -7.87
N GLY A 23 1.34 19.31 -8.83
CA GLY A 23 1.38 20.75 -8.60
C GLY A 23 0.05 21.34 -8.17
N LEU A 24 -1.05 20.89 -8.77
CA LEU A 24 -2.40 21.32 -8.35
C LEU A 24 -2.74 20.85 -6.93
N MET A 25 -2.47 19.58 -6.59
CA MET A 25 -2.75 19.04 -5.27
C MET A 25 -1.98 19.77 -4.18
N VAL A 26 -0.68 19.99 -4.35
CA VAL A 26 0.15 20.70 -3.36
C VAL A 26 -0.33 22.15 -3.19
N ARG A 27 -0.60 22.87 -4.28
CA ARG A 27 -1.15 24.24 -4.20
C ARG A 27 -2.53 24.32 -3.59
N ALA A 28 -3.36 23.29 -3.80
CA ALA A 28 -4.69 23.19 -3.18
C ALA A 28 -4.63 22.94 -1.67
N GLY A 29 -3.47 22.54 -1.13
CA GLY A 29 -3.29 22.31 0.31
C GLY A 29 -3.37 20.84 0.73
N PHE A 30 -3.18 19.91 -0.21
CA PHE A 30 -2.97 18.50 0.17
C PHE A 30 -1.69 18.36 0.99
N ARG A 31 -1.76 17.61 2.10
CA ARG A 31 -0.65 17.42 3.04
C ARG A 31 -0.15 15.97 3.10
N THR A 32 -1.06 15.01 3.03
CA THR A 32 -0.69 13.59 3.05
C THR A 32 -1.11 12.92 1.74
N PHE A 33 -0.26 12.07 1.22
CA PHE A 33 -0.45 11.37 -0.04
C PHE A 33 -0.30 9.86 0.18
N TYR A 34 -1.42 9.14 0.19
CA TYR A 34 -1.40 7.69 0.23
C TYR A 34 -1.48 7.13 -1.19
N LEU A 35 -0.47 6.36 -1.59
CA LEU A 35 -0.33 5.80 -2.93
C LEU A 35 -0.55 4.30 -2.89
N GLY A 36 -1.41 3.77 -3.77
CA GLY A 36 -1.57 2.34 -3.97
C GLY A 36 -0.41 1.81 -4.79
N PHE A 37 0.36 0.89 -4.22
CA PHE A 37 1.46 0.24 -4.94
C PHE A 37 1.34 -1.29 -4.89
N GLU A 38 0.87 -1.83 -3.76
CA GLU A 38 0.58 -3.23 -3.46
C GLU A 38 1.81 -4.16 -3.47
N SER A 39 2.55 -4.27 -4.56
CA SER A 39 3.76 -5.08 -4.69
C SER A 39 4.65 -4.62 -5.85
N ARG A 40 5.95 -4.81 -5.73
CA ARG A 40 6.90 -4.62 -6.84
C ARG A 40 6.95 -5.80 -7.82
N SER A 41 6.34 -6.94 -7.48
CA SER A 41 6.38 -8.15 -8.31
C SER A 41 5.64 -7.95 -9.64
N PRO A 42 6.31 -8.12 -10.80
CA PRO A 42 5.64 -8.03 -12.10
C PRO A 42 4.56 -9.10 -12.29
N GLN A 43 4.73 -10.27 -11.67
CA GLN A 43 3.73 -11.33 -11.71
C GLN A 43 2.46 -10.94 -10.96
N TRP A 44 2.63 -10.39 -9.75
CA TRP A 44 1.53 -9.83 -8.96
C TRP A 44 0.78 -8.77 -9.76
N GLN A 45 1.49 -7.78 -10.27
CA GLN A 45 0.91 -6.65 -10.98
C GLN A 45 0.11 -7.09 -12.21
N ARG A 46 0.59 -8.09 -12.98
CA ARG A 46 -0.18 -8.65 -14.08
C ARG A 46 -1.46 -9.37 -13.60
N GLY A 47 -1.36 -10.12 -12.50
CA GLY A 47 -2.49 -10.85 -11.91
C GLY A 47 -3.58 -9.96 -11.32
N THR A 48 -3.21 -8.76 -10.86
CA THR A 48 -4.12 -7.78 -10.24
C THR A 48 -4.55 -6.65 -11.19
N GLY A 49 -4.39 -6.85 -12.50
CA GLY A 49 -4.86 -5.93 -13.55
C GLY A 49 -3.88 -4.81 -13.92
N GLY A 50 -2.59 -4.92 -13.56
CA GLY A 50 -1.55 -3.96 -13.99
C GLY A 50 -1.79 -2.53 -13.52
N LYS A 51 -2.23 -2.36 -12.29
CA LYS A 51 -2.68 -1.06 -11.77
C LYS A 51 -1.55 -0.06 -11.61
N VAL A 52 -0.43 -0.47 -10.99
CA VAL A 52 0.72 0.40 -10.66
C VAL A 52 2.02 -0.39 -10.74
N HIS A 53 2.95 0.04 -11.58
CA HIS A 53 4.29 -0.53 -11.68
C HIS A 53 5.30 0.26 -10.84
N CYS A 54 6.51 -0.28 -10.66
CA CYS A 54 7.57 0.40 -9.91
C CYS A 54 7.87 1.80 -10.47
N ASP A 55 7.96 1.93 -11.80
CA ASP A 55 8.25 3.19 -12.46
C ASP A 55 7.12 4.22 -12.24
N ASP A 56 5.85 3.78 -12.21
CA ASP A 56 4.71 4.65 -11.91
C ASP A 56 4.85 5.26 -10.50
N LEU A 57 5.25 4.44 -9.51
CA LEU A 57 5.47 4.93 -8.15
C LEU A 57 6.66 5.91 -8.09
N VAL A 58 7.78 5.56 -8.72
CA VAL A 58 8.97 6.43 -8.77
C VAL A 58 8.61 7.80 -9.36
N GLU A 59 7.92 7.82 -10.50
CA GLU A 59 7.50 9.06 -11.15
C GLU A 59 6.49 9.86 -10.31
N ALA A 60 5.52 9.19 -9.68
CA ALA A 60 4.57 9.86 -8.79
C ALA A 60 5.27 10.55 -7.63
N VAL A 61 6.20 9.86 -6.96
CA VAL A 61 6.99 10.43 -5.86
C VAL A 61 7.82 11.61 -6.35
N ARG A 62 8.52 11.46 -7.49
CA ARG A 62 9.31 12.53 -8.09
C ARG A 62 8.45 13.78 -8.38
N HIS A 63 7.25 13.60 -8.94
CA HIS A 63 6.35 14.71 -9.25
C HIS A 63 5.84 15.41 -7.99
N LEU A 64 5.45 14.65 -6.96
CA LEU A 64 4.96 15.21 -5.69
C LEU A 64 6.06 16.00 -4.98
N VAL A 65 7.27 15.43 -4.87
CA VAL A 65 8.41 16.10 -4.23
C VAL A 65 8.82 17.36 -5.02
N ALA A 66 8.89 17.28 -6.35
CA ALA A 66 9.17 18.43 -7.19
C ALA A 66 8.12 19.55 -7.08
N ALA A 67 6.87 19.19 -6.76
CA ALA A 67 5.79 20.13 -6.49
C ALA A 67 5.83 20.73 -5.07
N GLY A 68 6.73 20.25 -4.20
CA GLY A 68 6.91 20.73 -2.82
C GLY A 68 6.21 19.90 -1.74
N ALA A 69 5.78 18.68 -2.04
CA ALA A 69 5.32 17.74 -1.02
C ALA A 69 6.50 17.26 -0.16
N ASP A 70 6.27 17.13 1.15
CA ASP A 70 7.24 16.52 2.05
C ASP A 70 7.29 14.99 1.80
N PRO A 71 8.45 14.38 1.49
CA PRO A 71 8.56 12.92 1.34
C PRO A 71 8.04 12.15 2.55
N GLY A 72 8.22 12.67 3.78
CA GLY A 72 7.70 12.07 5.01
C GLY A 72 6.16 12.03 5.11
N GLU A 73 5.46 12.77 4.26
CA GLU A 73 4.00 12.78 4.16
C GLU A 73 3.47 11.96 2.97
N ILE A 74 4.37 11.31 2.22
CA ILE A 74 4.03 10.38 1.14
C ILE A 74 4.15 8.95 1.67
N THR A 75 3.10 8.16 1.49
CA THR A 75 3.03 6.77 1.98
C THR A 75 2.61 5.85 0.85
N ALA A 76 3.31 4.74 0.64
CA ALA A 76 2.90 3.69 -0.29
C ALA A 76 2.37 2.46 0.43
N TYR A 77 1.20 1.97 0.02
CA TYR A 77 0.58 0.76 0.55
C TYR A 77 1.17 -0.49 -0.09
N GLN A 78 1.45 -1.52 0.74
CA GLN A 78 1.67 -2.90 0.30
C GLN A 78 0.66 -3.82 0.99
N ILE A 79 0.19 -4.84 0.27
CA ILE A 79 -0.81 -5.78 0.81
C ILE A 79 -0.10 -6.92 1.54
N VAL A 80 -0.51 -7.16 2.79
CA VAL A 80 -0.08 -8.31 3.61
C VAL A 80 -1.22 -9.31 3.77
N GLY A 81 -0.90 -10.59 3.62
CA GLY A 81 -1.86 -11.69 3.84
C GLY A 81 -2.66 -12.12 2.60
N HIS A 82 -2.51 -11.47 1.45
CA HIS A 82 -3.17 -11.92 0.22
C HIS A 82 -2.73 -13.34 -0.17
N PRO A 83 -3.63 -14.22 -0.68
CA PRO A 83 -3.32 -15.62 -0.98
C PRO A 83 -2.14 -15.81 -1.94
N ASN A 84 -1.99 -14.91 -2.90
CA ASN A 84 -0.94 -14.95 -3.91
C ASN A 84 0.32 -14.13 -3.55
N SER A 85 0.42 -13.57 -2.33
CA SER A 85 1.59 -12.79 -1.95
C SER A 85 2.72 -13.69 -1.46
N ASP A 86 3.93 -13.38 -1.92
CA ASP A 86 5.18 -13.93 -1.42
C ASP A 86 5.77 -12.99 -0.37
N LEU A 87 6.23 -13.53 0.77
CA LEU A 87 6.75 -12.72 1.88
C LEU A 87 8.08 -12.06 1.54
N GLN A 88 8.95 -12.73 0.78
CA GLN A 88 10.23 -12.15 0.37
C GLN A 88 10.00 -10.98 -0.60
N GLU A 89 9.06 -11.12 -1.53
CA GLU A 89 8.66 -10.03 -2.42
C GLU A 89 7.98 -8.88 -1.68
N LEU A 90 7.20 -9.17 -0.64
CA LEU A 90 6.61 -8.13 0.22
C LEU A 90 7.70 -7.33 0.93
N GLU A 91 8.66 -7.99 1.57
CA GLU A 91 9.79 -7.31 2.23
C GLU A 91 10.63 -6.51 1.24
N ALA A 92 10.93 -7.10 0.07
CA ALA A 92 11.65 -6.41 -0.99
C ALA A 92 10.89 -5.17 -1.51
N SER A 93 9.54 -5.22 -1.53
CA SER A 93 8.67 -4.07 -1.85
C SER A 93 8.74 -3.00 -0.77
N MET A 94 8.73 -3.38 0.52
CA MET A 94 8.86 -2.45 1.64
C MET A 94 10.21 -1.71 1.60
N HIS A 95 11.30 -2.45 1.37
CA HIS A 95 12.64 -1.85 1.20
C HIS A 95 12.73 -0.97 -0.05
N PHE A 96 12.07 -1.33 -1.15
CA PHE A 96 12.01 -0.49 -2.34
C PHE A 96 11.34 0.85 -2.05
N VAL A 97 10.18 0.84 -1.40
CA VAL A 97 9.46 2.06 -1.00
C VAL A 97 10.30 2.93 -0.07
N HIS A 98 10.94 2.32 0.94
CA HIS A 98 11.83 3.04 1.86
C HIS A 98 13.00 3.73 1.13
N ARG A 99 13.62 3.06 0.12
CA ARG A 99 14.68 3.68 -0.69
C ARG A 99 14.25 4.88 -1.52
N LEU A 100 12.94 5.04 -1.77
CA LEU A 100 12.41 6.25 -2.40
C LEU A 100 12.29 7.43 -1.42
N GLY A 101 12.65 7.24 -0.15
CA GLY A 101 12.55 8.25 0.90
C GLY A 101 11.13 8.54 1.36
N ILE A 102 10.21 7.61 1.16
CA ILE A 102 8.79 7.73 1.53
C ILE A 102 8.36 6.62 2.50
N ARG A 103 7.23 6.81 3.14
CA ARG A 103 6.73 5.88 4.17
C ARG A 103 6.14 4.60 3.59
N VAL A 104 6.40 3.52 4.29
CA VAL A 104 5.80 2.20 4.04
C VAL A 104 4.55 2.03 4.87
N MET A 105 3.47 1.50 4.31
CA MET A 105 2.29 1.06 5.05
C MET A 105 1.82 -0.31 4.59
N LEU A 106 1.67 -1.23 5.54
CA LEU A 106 1.04 -2.52 5.29
C LEU A 106 -0.49 -2.38 5.36
N ALA A 107 -1.16 -2.79 4.30
CA ALA A 107 -2.60 -2.93 4.22
C ALA A 107 -2.97 -4.39 4.43
N ASP A 108 -3.63 -4.68 5.52
CA ASP A 108 -4.07 -6.03 5.87
C ASP A 108 -5.15 -6.47 4.87
N PHE A 109 -4.93 -7.61 4.18
CA PHE A 109 -5.89 -8.16 3.23
C PHE A 109 -7.12 -8.73 3.96
N SER A 110 -8.29 -8.48 3.40
CA SER A 110 -9.55 -9.05 3.85
C SER A 110 -10.23 -9.73 2.67
N PRO A 111 -10.46 -11.04 2.70
CA PRO A 111 -11.20 -11.73 1.66
C PRO A 111 -12.62 -11.17 1.52
N ILE A 112 -13.02 -10.86 0.29
CA ILE A 112 -14.37 -10.38 0.00
C ILE A 112 -15.15 -11.53 -0.63
N PRO A 113 -16.21 -12.04 0.01
CA PRO A 113 -17.06 -13.09 -0.55
C PRO A 113 -17.56 -12.73 -1.95
N GLY A 114 -17.57 -13.71 -2.84
CA GLY A 114 -18.01 -13.51 -4.24
C GLY A 114 -16.98 -12.89 -5.18
N THR A 115 -15.79 -12.52 -4.69
CA THR A 115 -14.67 -12.12 -5.56
C THR A 115 -13.72 -13.30 -5.81
N PRO A 116 -13.00 -13.34 -6.95
CA PRO A 116 -12.04 -14.43 -7.22
C PRO A 116 -11.02 -14.63 -6.10
N ASP A 117 -10.43 -13.54 -5.59
CA ASP A 117 -9.43 -13.59 -4.51
C ASP A 117 -10.06 -13.99 -3.18
N GLY A 118 -11.31 -13.58 -2.91
CA GLY A 118 -12.05 -14.01 -1.73
C GLY A 118 -12.37 -15.48 -1.78
N GLU A 119 -12.90 -15.97 -2.90
CA GLU A 119 -13.24 -17.40 -3.07
C GLU A 119 -12.01 -18.31 -2.97
N ALA A 120 -10.85 -17.87 -3.46
CA ALA A 120 -9.58 -18.58 -3.28
C ALA A 120 -9.17 -18.72 -1.79
N CYS A 121 -9.75 -17.95 -0.88
CA CYS A 121 -9.45 -18.01 0.54
C CYS A 121 -10.31 -19.02 1.32
N ARG A 122 -11.30 -19.67 0.69
CA ARG A 122 -12.19 -20.63 1.36
C ARG A 122 -11.47 -21.84 1.99
N GLU A 123 -10.29 -22.16 1.52
CA GLU A 123 -9.47 -23.22 2.12
C GLU A 123 -8.92 -22.85 3.53
N TRP A 124 -8.78 -21.56 3.82
CA TRP A 124 -8.26 -21.09 5.11
C TRP A 124 -9.35 -20.54 6.03
N VAL A 125 -10.50 -20.14 5.50
CA VAL A 125 -11.50 -19.40 6.28
C VAL A 125 -12.92 -19.63 5.79
N ASN A 126 -13.86 -19.68 6.73
CA ASN A 126 -15.28 -19.66 6.39
C ASN A 126 -15.70 -18.22 6.02
N LEU A 127 -15.98 -17.98 4.74
CA LEU A 127 -16.40 -16.66 4.24
C LEU A 127 -17.82 -16.27 4.67
N GLU A 128 -18.62 -17.21 5.19
CA GLU A 128 -19.95 -16.90 5.74
C GLU A 128 -19.87 -16.35 7.17
N GLU A 129 -18.68 -16.40 7.80
CA GLU A 129 -18.42 -15.87 9.13
C GLU A 129 -17.58 -14.58 9.07
N PRO A 130 -18.20 -13.39 9.17
CA PRO A 130 -17.50 -12.10 8.98
C PRO A 130 -16.33 -11.88 9.93
N LEU A 131 -16.33 -12.47 11.12
CA LEU A 131 -15.24 -12.35 12.08
C LEU A 131 -13.99 -13.10 11.63
N MET A 132 -14.13 -14.15 10.81
CA MET A 132 -13.03 -14.98 10.36
C MET A 132 -12.26 -14.38 9.17
N HIS A 133 -12.90 -13.56 8.36
CA HIS A 133 -12.31 -13.01 7.14
C HIS A 133 -12.09 -11.50 7.17
N ASN A 134 -12.17 -10.86 8.35
CA ASN A 134 -11.84 -9.44 8.46
C ASN A 134 -10.32 -9.20 8.31
N LYS A 135 -9.97 -7.96 8.00
CA LYS A 135 -8.58 -7.55 7.75
C LYS A 135 -7.61 -7.81 8.92
N THR A 136 -8.09 -7.96 10.15
CA THR A 136 -7.22 -8.25 11.30
C THR A 136 -7.00 -9.74 11.46
N ALA A 137 -8.08 -10.54 11.36
CA ALA A 137 -8.02 -11.97 11.59
C ALA A 137 -7.35 -12.72 10.43
N PHE A 138 -7.71 -12.41 9.19
CA PHE A 138 -7.31 -13.20 8.04
C PHE A 138 -5.77 -13.27 7.83
N PRO A 139 -5.00 -12.15 7.85
CA PRO A 139 -3.54 -12.25 7.73
C PRO A 139 -2.90 -13.09 8.84
N ILE A 140 -3.44 -13.02 10.08
CA ILE A 140 -2.94 -13.83 11.21
C ILE A 140 -3.26 -15.31 11.00
N LEU A 141 -4.47 -15.66 10.54
CA LEU A 141 -4.84 -17.02 10.24
C LEU A 141 -3.95 -17.64 9.15
N ARG A 142 -3.61 -16.84 8.13
CA ARG A 142 -2.82 -17.29 6.98
C ARG A 142 -1.32 -17.35 7.27
N LEU A 143 -0.75 -16.35 7.92
CA LEU A 143 0.69 -16.17 8.08
C LEU A 143 1.20 -16.51 9.48
N GLY A 144 0.30 -16.59 10.46
CA GLY A 144 0.64 -16.65 11.88
C GLY A 144 0.87 -15.30 12.51
N PHE A 145 0.66 -15.24 13.82
CA PHE A 145 0.75 -14.00 14.61
C PHE A 145 2.17 -13.41 14.61
N ASP A 146 3.19 -14.25 14.76
CA ASP A 146 4.59 -13.80 14.85
C ASP A 146 5.06 -13.21 13.55
N GLU A 147 4.69 -13.79 12.41
CA GLU A 147 5.08 -13.29 11.10
C GLU A 147 4.42 -11.95 10.76
N VAL A 148 3.14 -11.81 11.07
CA VAL A 148 2.44 -10.53 10.88
C VAL A 148 3.07 -9.44 11.76
N ASN A 149 3.42 -9.75 13.01
CA ASN A 149 4.10 -8.80 13.90
C ASN A 149 5.49 -8.45 13.39
N ARG A 150 6.27 -9.43 12.94
CA ARG A 150 7.60 -9.20 12.36
C ARG A 150 7.56 -8.20 11.19
N LEU A 151 6.60 -8.37 10.28
CA LEU A 151 6.40 -7.45 9.16
C LEU A 151 5.99 -6.04 9.62
N LYS A 152 5.11 -5.95 10.63
CA LYS A 152 4.71 -4.65 11.21
C LYS A 152 5.86 -3.98 11.97
N ASP A 153 6.74 -4.76 12.58
CA ASP A 153 7.97 -4.23 13.20
C ASP A 153 8.94 -3.72 12.14
N LEU A 154 9.14 -4.45 11.05
CA LEU A 154 9.93 -3.99 9.92
C LEU A 154 9.38 -2.68 9.34
N GLN A 155 8.07 -2.58 9.14
CA GLN A 155 7.43 -1.32 8.72
C GLN A 155 7.77 -0.16 9.66
N ARG A 156 7.64 -0.38 10.99
CA ARG A 156 7.96 0.64 11.99
C ARG A 156 9.44 1.05 11.94
N GLN A 157 10.34 0.07 11.79
CA GLN A 157 11.77 0.32 11.69
C GLN A 157 12.11 1.15 10.45
N LEU A 158 11.62 0.78 9.27
CA LEU A 158 11.86 1.51 8.03
C LEU A 158 11.35 2.96 8.11
N ASN A 159 10.19 3.18 8.73
CA ASN A 159 9.61 4.51 8.86
C ASN A 159 10.27 5.41 9.93
N ARG A 160 11.11 4.85 10.81
CA ARG A 160 11.85 5.65 11.83
C ARG A 160 13.11 6.31 11.30
N ILE A 161 13.65 5.80 10.21
CA ILE A 161 14.94 6.23 9.63
C ILE A 161 14.76 6.98 8.30
N LEU A 162 13.57 7.54 8.09
CA LEU A 162 13.24 8.44 6.98
C LEU A 162 13.55 9.91 7.31
#